data_a97a6a294db36d94e99015a5f0d95061
#
_entry.id   a97a6a294db36d94e99015a5f0d95061
#
_cell.length_a   1.000
_cell.length_b   1.000
_cell.length_c   1.000
_cell.angle_alpha   90.00
_cell.angle_beta   90.00
_cell.angle_gamma   90.00
#
_symmetry.space_group_name_H-M   'P 1'
#
loop_
_entity.id
_entity.type
_entity.pdbx_description
1 polymer ?
#
loop_
_entity_poly.entity_id
_entity_poly.type
_entity_poly.pdbx_seq_one_letter_code
_entity_poly.pdbx_strand_id
1 'polypeptide(L)'
;MRVFIAGGTGLLGYHATLQLLRRGHSVRTAALPDIALGEWFPREVRVEHADLFALDAAALSRLMEGCDALVYALGPDDREVPPAPAYGYFQPRLVEGCARELAAACEAGIARCTVLGSYYATFARQWPGKRLDEHHPYVRCRLEQAERAMAEGGGRMAVSVLELPYIFGAMPQRVPLWKKLLF
;
A
#
# COMPACT_ATOMS: atom_id res chain seq x y z
N MET A 1 -0.44 10.55 -16.86
CA MET A 1 0.67 9.83 -16.20
C MET A 1 0.42 8.33 -16.28
N ARG A 2 1.47 7.55 -16.29
CA ARG A 2 1.43 6.09 -16.10
C ARG A 2 1.67 5.82 -14.62
N VAL A 3 0.73 5.18 -13.96
CA VAL A 3 0.79 4.95 -12.50
C VAL A 3 0.85 3.47 -12.22
N PHE A 4 1.82 3.03 -11.44
CA PHE A 4 1.84 1.69 -10.87
C PHE A 4 1.13 1.72 -9.51
N ILE A 5 0.21 0.79 -9.26
CA ILE A 5 -0.45 0.65 -7.97
C ILE A 5 -0.06 -0.70 -7.36
N ALA A 6 0.76 -0.68 -6.34
CA ALA A 6 1.00 -1.85 -5.51
C ALA A 6 -0.23 -2.10 -4.64
N GLY A 7 -0.92 -3.23 -4.86
CA GLY A 7 -2.20 -3.52 -4.20
C GLY A 7 -3.44 -2.99 -4.92
N GLY A 8 -3.38 -2.79 -6.23
CA GLY A 8 -4.51 -2.26 -7.04
C GLY A 8 -5.76 -3.13 -7.04
N THR A 9 -5.67 -4.39 -6.66
CA THR A 9 -6.81 -5.31 -6.52
C THR A 9 -7.40 -5.33 -5.09
N GLY A 10 -6.80 -4.57 -4.15
CA GLY A 10 -7.34 -4.34 -2.82
C GLY A 10 -8.37 -3.22 -2.80
N LEU A 11 -9.10 -3.03 -1.67
CA LEU A 11 -10.17 -2.04 -1.57
C LEU A 11 -9.70 -0.63 -1.94
N LEU A 12 -8.65 -0.13 -1.33
CA LEU A 12 -8.14 1.22 -1.57
C LEU A 12 -7.52 1.34 -2.96
N GLY A 13 -6.72 0.34 -3.38
CA GLY A 13 -6.10 0.31 -4.69
C GLY A 13 -7.11 0.26 -5.83
N TYR A 14 -8.21 -0.50 -5.68
CA TYR A 14 -9.30 -0.55 -6.65
C TYR A 14 -9.95 0.83 -6.85
N HIS A 15 -10.30 1.51 -5.76
CA HIS A 15 -10.88 2.85 -5.85
C HIS A 15 -9.89 3.88 -6.41
N ALA A 16 -8.62 3.79 -6.04
CA ALA A 16 -7.56 4.62 -6.63
C ALA A 16 -7.45 4.37 -8.15
N THR A 17 -7.49 3.10 -8.57
CA THR A 17 -7.50 2.70 -9.98
C THR A 17 -8.63 3.38 -10.74
N LEU A 18 -9.87 3.26 -10.25
CA LEU A 18 -11.03 3.88 -10.90
C LEU A 18 -10.90 5.40 -11.01
N GLN A 19 -10.42 6.06 -9.96
CA GLN A 19 -10.25 7.51 -9.98
C GLN A 19 -9.15 7.97 -10.93
N LEU A 20 -8.05 7.23 -11.01
CA LEU A 20 -6.96 7.55 -11.94
C LEU A 20 -7.38 7.37 -13.39
N LEU A 21 -8.09 6.27 -13.72
CA LEU A 21 -8.64 6.07 -15.05
C LEU A 21 -9.62 7.18 -15.46
N ARG A 22 -10.55 7.56 -14.56
CA ARG A 22 -11.49 8.68 -14.81
C ARG A 22 -10.79 10.01 -15.07
N ARG A 23 -9.59 10.21 -14.55
CA ARG A 23 -8.75 11.40 -14.77
C ARG A 23 -7.83 11.28 -15.99
N GLY A 24 -7.98 10.23 -16.80
CA GLY A 24 -7.22 10.02 -18.02
C GLY A 24 -5.78 9.53 -17.78
N HIS A 25 -5.49 8.93 -16.62
CA HIS A 25 -4.21 8.27 -16.36
C HIS A 25 -4.28 6.80 -16.77
N SER A 26 -3.17 6.23 -17.21
CA SER A 26 -3.05 4.78 -17.40
C SER A 26 -2.55 4.13 -16.11
N VAL A 27 -3.06 2.95 -15.82
CA VAL A 27 -2.77 2.23 -14.59
C VAL A 27 -2.17 0.86 -14.89
N ARG A 28 -1.12 0.51 -14.15
CA ARG A 28 -0.60 -0.86 -14.00
C ARG A 28 -0.75 -1.30 -12.56
N THR A 29 -0.92 -2.59 -12.35
CA THR A 29 -0.89 -3.18 -11.01
C THR A 29 -0.39 -4.62 -11.06
N ALA A 30 -0.11 -5.18 -9.89
CA ALA A 30 0.05 -6.61 -9.72
C ALA A 30 -1.13 -7.20 -8.93
N ALA A 31 -1.51 -8.42 -9.28
CA ALA A 31 -2.45 -9.25 -8.54
C ALA A 31 -1.75 -10.54 -8.12
N LEU A 32 -2.12 -11.10 -6.97
CA LEU A 32 -1.65 -12.43 -6.60
C LEU A 32 -2.04 -13.45 -7.68
N PRO A 33 -1.22 -14.48 -7.92
CA PRO A 33 -1.45 -15.44 -9.02
C PRO A 33 -2.80 -16.16 -8.97
N ASP A 34 -3.36 -16.34 -7.80
CA ASP A 34 -4.64 -17.02 -7.54
C ASP A 34 -5.88 -16.11 -7.62
N ILE A 35 -5.69 -14.79 -7.80
CA ILE A 35 -6.80 -13.86 -7.93
C ILE A 35 -7.31 -13.81 -9.37
N ALA A 36 -8.50 -14.36 -9.57
CA ALA A 36 -9.22 -14.21 -10.84
C ALA A 36 -9.84 -12.81 -10.94
N LEU A 37 -9.39 -12.04 -11.93
CA LEU A 37 -9.94 -10.74 -12.26
C LEU A 37 -11.05 -10.93 -13.30
N GLY A 38 -12.30 -10.89 -12.86
CA GLY A 38 -13.46 -10.95 -13.74
C GLY A 38 -13.86 -9.57 -14.29
N GLU A 39 -15.10 -9.47 -14.78
CA GLU A 39 -15.65 -8.22 -15.36
C GLU A 39 -15.74 -7.05 -14.38
N TRP A 40 -15.58 -7.30 -13.08
CA TRP A 40 -15.59 -6.28 -12.06
C TRP A 40 -14.35 -5.39 -12.06
N PHE A 41 -13.22 -5.87 -12.61
CA PHE A 41 -11.98 -5.11 -12.67
C PHE A 41 -11.83 -4.44 -14.04
N PRO A 42 -11.39 -3.18 -14.12
CA PRO A 42 -11.32 -2.45 -15.38
C PRO A 42 -10.35 -3.11 -16.37
N ARG A 43 -10.83 -3.38 -17.58
CA ARG A 43 -10.06 -4.05 -18.65
C ARG A 43 -8.91 -3.20 -19.20
N GLU A 44 -8.96 -1.88 -18.96
CA GLU A 44 -7.93 -0.93 -19.38
C GLU A 44 -6.67 -0.99 -18.51
N VAL A 45 -6.75 -1.65 -17.36
CA VAL A 45 -5.61 -1.80 -16.45
C VAL A 45 -4.72 -2.94 -16.91
N ARG A 46 -3.43 -2.66 -17.05
CA ARG A 46 -2.44 -3.72 -17.24
C ARG A 46 -2.15 -4.39 -15.90
N VAL A 47 -2.49 -5.67 -15.80
CA VAL A 47 -2.27 -6.46 -14.58
C VAL A 47 -1.20 -7.52 -14.83
N GLU A 48 -0.22 -7.57 -13.94
CA GLU A 48 0.78 -8.65 -13.87
C GLU A 48 0.41 -9.59 -12.71
N HIS A 49 0.43 -10.90 -12.93
CA HIS A 49 0.16 -11.86 -11.87
C HIS A 49 1.45 -12.22 -11.13
N ALA A 50 1.64 -11.60 -9.97
CA ALA A 50 2.83 -11.78 -9.14
C ALA A 50 2.54 -11.45 -7.67
N ASP A 51 3.20 -12.18 -6.76
CA ASP A 51 3.30 -11.78 -5.36
C ASP A 51 4.45 -10.79 -5.19
N LEU A 52 4.14 -9.52 -5.00
CA LEU A 52 5.12 -8.45 -4.85
C LEU A 52 6.05 -8.66 -3.65
N PHE A 53 5.59 -9.35 -2.59
CA PHE A 53 6.44 -9.67 -1.45
C PHE A 53 7.48 -10.76 -1.75
N ALA A 54 7.24 -11.60 -2.74
CA ALA A 54 8.14 -12.67 -3.14
C ALA A 54 9.17 -12.25 -4.21
N LEU A 55 8.95 -11.11 -4.88
CA LEU A 55 9.85 -10.63 -5.94
C LEU A 55 11.12 -10.01 -5.36
N ASP A 56 12.22 -10.16 -6.08
CA ASP A 56 13.45 -9.42 -5.82
C ASP A 56 13.38 -7.95 -6.32
N ALA A 57 14.36 -7.14 -5.93
CA ALA A 57 14.39 -5.72 -6.26
C ALA A 57 14.42 -5.47 -7.79
N ALA A 58 15.13 -6.30 -8.54
CA ALA A 58 15.22 -6.15 -10.00
C ALA A 58 13.88 -6.49 -10.69
N ALA A 59 13.16 -7.51 -10.22
CA ALA A 59 11.84 -7.87 -10.73
C ALA A 59 10.80 -6.77 -10.38
N LEU A 60 10.84 -6.24 -9.17
CA LEU A 60 9.99 -5.10 -8.77
C LEU A 60 10.25 -3.87 -9.64
N SER A 61 11.50 -3.51 -9.86
CA SER A 61 11.88 -2.38 -10.72
C SER A 61 11.36 -2.56 -12.15
N ARG A 62 11.53 -3.75 -12.75
CA ARG A 62 11.00 -4.06 -14.08
C ARG A 62 9.48 -3.92 -14.20
N LEU A 63 8.71 -4.32 -13.17
CA LEU A 63 7.25 -4.14 -13.16
C LEU A 63 6.85 -2.67 -13.24
N MET A 64 7.65 -1.80 -12.63
CA MET A 64 7.40 -0.36 -12.56
C MET A 64 8.04 0.44 -13.70
N GLU A 65 8.84 -0.20 -14.53
CA GLU A 65 9.57 0.45 -15.62
C GLU A 65 8.63 1.25 -16.54
N GLY A 66 9.02 2.49 -16.81
CA GLY A 66 8.24 3.42 -17.62
C GLY A 66 6.98 3.98 -16.93
N CYS A 67 6.75 3.74 -15.64
CA CYS A 67 5.74 4.45 -14.86
C CYS A 67 6.29 5.79 -14.34
N ASP A 68 5.40 6.76 -14.17
CA ASP A 68 5.72 8.11 -13.70
C ASP A 68 5.51 8.26 -12.20
N ALA A 69 4.64 7.41 -11.62
CA ALA A 69 4.26 7.45 -10.21
C ALA A 69 3.93 6.06 -9.65
N LEU A 70 4.12 5.92 -8.32
CA LEU A 70 3.74 4.76 -7.52
C LEU A 70 2.63 5.14 -6.53
N VAL A 71 1.60 4.30 -6.41
CA VAL A 71 0.70 4.28 -5.26
C VAL A 71 0.94 2.97 -4.50
N TYR A 72 1.42 3.09 -3.27
CA TYR A 72 1.63 1.93 -2.40
C TYR A 72 0.42 1.73 -1.50
N ALA A 73 -0.35 0.68 -1.77
CA ALA A 73 -1.61 0.34 -1.09
C ALA A 73 -1.61 -1.10 -0.55
N LEU A 74 -0.42 -1.62 -0.22
CA LEU A 74 -0.24 -2.97 0.31
C LEU A 74 -0.11 -2.99 1.82
N GLY A 75 -0.43 -4.13 2.38
CA GLY A 75 -0.17 -4.50 3.76
C GLY A 75 -1.43 -4.85 4.54
N PRO A 76 -1.23 -5.53 5.68
CA PRO A 76 -2.29 -5.86 6.62
C PRO A 76 -2.85 -4.60 7.30
N ASP A 77 -4.07 -4.72 7.80
CA ASP A 77 -4.69 -3.67 8.59
C ASP A 77 -4.75 -4.02 10.10
N ASP A 78 -5.24 -3.08 10.91
CA ASP A 78 -5.35 -3.19 12.36
C ASP A 78 -6.32 -4.25 12.86
N ARG A 79 -7.15 -4.83 11.98
CA ARG A 79 -8.11 -5.89 12.31
C ARG A 79 -7.52 -7.29 12.22
N GLU A 80 -6.31 -7.40 11.69
CA GLU A 80 -5.61 -8.68 11.69
C GLU A 80 -5.03 -8.95 13.08
N VAL A 81 -5.28 -10.14 13.59
CA VAL A 81 -4.82 -10.60 14.89
C VAL A 81 -3.79 -11.72 14.69
N PRO A 82 -2.54 -11.38 14.39
CA PRO A 82 -1.50 -12.38 14.20
C PRO A 82 -1.08 -13.01 15.54
N PRO A 83 -0.46 -14.19 15.52
CA PRO A 83 0.14 -14.76 16.72
C PRO A 83 1.26 -13.87 17.28
N ALA A 84 1.49 -13.96 18.59
CA ALA A 84 2.57 -13.23 19.26
C ALA A 84 3.94 -13.80 18.84
N PRO A 85 4.98 -12.95 18.69
CA PRO A 85 4.95 -11.49 18.80
C PRO A 85 4.44 -10.81 17.52
N ALA A 86 3.36 -10.03 17.62
CA ALA A 86 2.69 -9.42 16.49
C ALA A 86 3.58 -8.45 15.67
N TYR A 87 4.61 -7.86 16.29
CA TYR A 87 5.57 -7.01 15.59
C TYR A 87 6.28 -7.77 14.45
N GLY A 88 6.68 -9.01 14.68
CA GLY A 88 7.31 -9.86 13.65
C GLY A 88 6.40 -10.20 12.47
N TYR A 89 5.09 -10.06 12.64
CA TYR A 89 4.12 -10.19 11.54
C TYR A 89 3.99 -8.88 10.74
N PHE A 90 3.82 -7.75 11.42
CA PHE A 90 3.55 -6.47 10.78
C PHE A 90 4.79 -5.83 10.14
N GLN A 91 5.94 -5.89 10.82
CA GLN A 91 7.16 -5.20 10.41
C GLN A 91 7.63 -5.59 9.00
N PRO A 92 7.80 -6.87 8.65
CA PRO A 92 8.25 -7.23 7.29
C PRO A 92 7.24 -6.85 6.21
N ARG A 93 5.94 -6.77 6.53
CA ARG A 93 4.88 -6.46 5.56
C ARG A 93 4.64 -4.97 5.39
N LEU A 94 4.67 -4.21 6.48
CA LEU A 94 4.37 -2.79 6.45
C LEU A 94 5.63 -1.94 6.23
N VAL A 95 6.73 -2.28 6.88
CA VAL A 95 7.94 -1.46 6.88
C VAL A 95 8.89 -1.91 5.78
N GLU A 96 9.40 -3.14 5.86
CA GLU A 96 10.42 -3.64 4.92
C GLU A 96 9.87 -3.80 3.50
N GLY A 97 8.65 -4.33 3.36
CA GLY A 97 7.99 -4.46 2.06
C GLY A 97 7.80 -3.11 1.38
N CYS A 98 7.34 -2.12 2.14
CA CYS A 98 7.20 -0.75 1.64
C CYS A 98 8.55 -0.16 1.21
N ALA A 99 9.55 -0.22 2.07
CA ALA A 99 10.89 0.30 1.78
C ALA A 99 11.49 -0.32 0.52
N ARG A 100 11.41 -1.65 0.40
CA ARG A 100 11.92 -2.39 -0.77
C ARG A 100 11.23 -1.97 -2.07
N GLU A 101 9.91 -1.79 -2.05
CA GLU A 101 9.18 -1.35 -3.25
C GLU A 101 9.49 0.10 -3.62
N LEU A 102 9.65 0.98 -2.63
CA LEU A 102 10.04 2.36 -2.89
C LEU A 102 11.47 2.45 -3.45
N ALA A 103 12.40 1.65 -2.92
CA ALA A 103 13.76 1.56 -3.47
C ALA A 103 13.74 1.10 -4.94
N ALA A 104 12.97 0.05 -5.24
CA ALA A 104 12.80 -0.44 -6.61
C ALA A 104 12.13 0.60 -7.54
N ALA A 105 11.18 1.39 -7.01
CA ALA A 105 10.56 2.49 -7.74
C ALA A 105 11.57 3.61 -8.07
N CYS A 106 12.47 3.94 -7.14
CA CYS A 106 13.56 4.87 -7.39
C CYS A 106 14.48 4.37 -8.52
N GLU A 107 14.84 3.08 -8.51
CA GLU A 107 15.67 2.47 -9.58
C GLU A 107 14.93 2.42 -10.93
N ALA A 108 13.60 2.26 -10.93
CA ALA A 108 12.77 2.34 -12.13
C ALA A 108 12.58 3.79 -12.66
N GLY A 109 13.12 4.80 -11.97
CA GLY A 109 13.01 6.22 -12.35
C GLY A 109 11.66 6.87 -12.01
N ILE A 110 10.89 6.29 -11.10
CA ILE A 110 9.63 6.88 -10.64
C ILE A 110 9.91 8.17 -9.85
N ALA A 111 9.24 9.25 -10.25
CA ALA A 111 9.46 10.57 -9.67
C ALA A 111 8.57 10.87 -8.45
N ARG A 112 7.48 10.14 -8.25
CA ARG A 112 6.49 10.41 -7.21
C ARG A 112 5.93 9.12 -6.63
N CYS A 113 5.79 9.09 -5.30
CA CYS A 113 5.14 7.99 -4.59
C CYS A 113 4.10 8.51 -3.59
N THR A 114 2.97 7.82 -3.51
CA THR A 114 1.99 8.01 -2.44
C THR A 114 1.83 6.69 -1.69
N VAL A 115 2.17 6.70 -0.40
CA VAL A 115 1.99 5.56 0.50
C VAL A 115 0.67 5.73 1.26
N LEU A 116 -0.16 4.70 1.24
CA LEU A 116 -1.40 4.68 2.04
C LEU A 116 -1.08 4.17 3.44
N GLY A 117 -0.87 5.11 4.35
CA GLY A 117 -0.58 4.89 5.76
C GLY A 117 -1.85 4.80 6.62
N SER A 118 -1.69 5.03 7.92
CA SER A 118 -2.77 4.94 8.90
C SER A 118 -2.77 6.14 9.84
N TYR A 119 -3.94 6.67 10.15
CA TYR A 119 -4.16 7.74 11.13
C TYR A 119 -3.70 7.39 12.56
N TYR A 120 -3.45 6.11 12.85
CA TYR A 120 -2.81 5.70 14.10
C TYR A 120 -1.41 6.29 14.27
N ALA A 121 -0.68 6.50 13.18
CA ALA A 121 0.61 7.21 13.23
C ALA A 121 0.41 8.68 13.64
N THR A 122 -0.63 9.35 13.13
CA THR A 122 -1.03 10.69 13.57
C THR A 122 -1.34 10.71 15.07
N PHE A 123 -2.13 9.76 15.56
CA PHE A 123 -2.51 9.71 16.98
C PHE A 123 -1.32 9.44 17.89
N ALA A 124 -0.39 8.57 17.47
CA ALA A 124 0.83 8.32 18.26
C ALA A 124 1.67 9.62 18.42
N ARG A 125 1.77 10.41 17.36
CA ARG A 125 2.48 11.71 17.43
C ARG A 125 1.71 12.78 18.19
N GLN A 126 0.38 12.82 18.08
CA GLN A 126 -0.44 13.80 18.79
C GLN A 126 -0.57 13.52 20.29
N TRP A 127 -0.50 12.25 20.69
CA TRP A 127 -0.68 11.82 22.07
C TRP A 127 0.54 11.02 22.60
N PRO A 128 1.74 11.63 22.63
CA PRO A 128 2.96 10.91 23.00
C PRO A 128 2.91 10.32 24.42
N GLY A 129 2.18 10.96 25.33
CA GLY A 129 1.98 10.43 26.69
C GLY A 129 1.19 9.12 26.77
N LYS A 130 0.49 8.72 25.67
CA LYS A 130 -0.21 7.44 25.59
C LYS A 130 0.70 6.28 25.15
N ARG A 131 1.90 6.57 24.65
CA ARG A 131 2.89 5.57 24.22
C ARG A 131 2.27 4.48 23.32
N LEU A 132 1.45 4.89 22.35
CA LEU A 132 0.68 3.96 21.50
C LEU A 132 1.58 3.02 20.70
N ASP A 133 2.71 3.49 20.26
CA ASP A 133 3.74 2.73 19.52
C ASP A 133 4.42 1.65 20.37
N GLU A 134 4.54 1.87 21.69
CA GLU A 134 5.11 0.89 22.60
C GLU A 134 4.12 -0.25 22.91
N HIS A 135 2.82 0.06 22.97
CA HIS A 135 1.79 -0.90 23.36
C HIS A 135 1.14 -1.61 22.17
N HIS A 136 1.24 -1.03 20.98
CA HIS A 136 0.56 -1.54 19.78
C HIS A 136 1.54 -1.74 18.62
N PRO A 137 1.99 -2.97 18.37
CA PRO A 137 2.95 -3.29 17.30
C PRO A 137 2.52 -2.78 15.91
N TYR A 138 1.22 -2.79 15.60
CA TYR A 138 0.71 -2.21 14.36
C TYR A 138 0.96 -0.70 14.28
N VAL A 139 0.68 0.05 15.35
CA VAL A 139 0.90 1.50 15.41
C VAL A 139 2.36 1.83 15.23
N ARG A 140 3.24 1.10 15.93
CA ARG A 140 4.68 1.21 15.79
C ARG A 140 5.11 1.01 14.33
N CYS A 141 4.67 -0.06 13.69
CA CYS A 141 5.01 -0.33 12.29
C CYS A 141 4.46 0.74 11.32
N ARG A 142 3.33 1.38 11.62
CA ARG A 142 2.82 2.48 10.79
C ARG A 142 3.64 3.77 10.92
N LEU A 143 4.19 4.06 12.11
CA LEU A 143 5.17 5.13 12.29
C LEU A 143 6.47 4.83 11.54
N GLU A 144 7.04 3.64 11.77
CA GLU A 144 8.26 3.19 11.09
C GLU A 144 8.10 3.17 9.57
N GLN A 145 6.93 2.76 9.06
CA GLN A 145 6.62 2.79 7.63
C GLN A 145 6.68 4.21 7.05
N ALA A 146 6.06 5.17 7.75
CA ALA A 146 6.05 6.55 7.30
C ALA A 146 7.47 7.14 7.25
N GLU A 147 8.27 6.95 8.31
CA GLU A 147 9.65 7.41 8.39
C GLU A 147 10.52 6.75 7.31
N ARG A 148 10.41 5.43 7.17
CA ARG A 148 11.20 4.67 6.21
C ARG A 148 10.85 5.03 4.77
N ALA A 149 9.54 5.21 4.47
CA ALA A 149 9.10 5.62 3.14
C ALA A 149 9.67 6.99 2.74
N MET A 150 9.66 7.96 3.65
CA MET A 150 10.25 9.28 3.40
C MET A 150 11.76 9.20 3.18
N ALA A 151 12.45 8.35 3.94
CA ALA A 151 13.90 8.14 3.80
C ALA A 151 14.26 7.49 2.46
N GLU A 152 13.51 6.50 1.99
CA GLU A 152 13.75 5.81 0.72
C GLU A 152 13.60 6.74 -0.49
N GLY A 153 12.75 7.78 -0.41
CA GLY A 153 12.65 8.81 -1.44
C GLY A 153 13.97 9.53 -1.69
N GLY A 154 14.76 9.77 -0.63
CA GLY A 154 16.15 10.18 -0.67
C GLY A 154 16.48 11.38 -1.56
N GLY A 155 15.52 12.30 -1.82
CA GLY A 155 15.65 13.39 -2.78
C GLY A 155 15.53 13.00 -4.26
N ARG A 156 15.45 11.70 -4.58
CA ARG A 156 15.26 11.19 -5.96
C ARG A 156 13.78 11.07 -6.33
N MET A 157 12.95 10.78 -5.37
CA MET A 157 11.50 10.60 -5.54
C MET A 157 10.74 11.41 -4.49
N ALA A 158 9.74 12.19 -4.92
CA ALA A 158 8.85 12.88 -4.00
C ALA A 158 7.88 11.86 -3.35
N VAL A 159 8.00 11.66 -2.04
CA VAL A 159 7.16 10.73 -1.28
C VAL A 159 6.13 11.49 -0.45
N SER A 160 4.89 11.02 -0.47
CA SER A 160 3.81 11.47 0.41
C SER A 160 3.23 10.27 1.14
N VAL A 161 2.97 10.41 2.43
CA VAL A 161 2.27 9.40 3.23
C VAL A 161 0.89 9.94 3.59
N LEU A 162 -0.16 9.27 3.11
CA LEU A 162 -1.54 9.60 3.46
C LEU A 162 -1.96 8.76 4.66
N GLU A 163 -2.06 9.38 5.82
CA GLU A 163 -2.48 8.73 7.06
C GLU A 163 -4.01 8.64 7.11
N LEU A 164 -4.53 7.60 6.48
CA LEU A 164 -5.95 7.42 6.24
C LEU A 164 -6.71 7.08 7.52
N PRO A 165 -7.91 7.66 7.71
CA PRO A 165 -8.80 7.29 8.80
C PRO A 165 -9.51 5.95 8.51
N TYR A 166 -10.51 5.59 9.33
CA TYR A 166 -11.38 4.45 9.05
C TYR A 166 -12.01 4.55 7.66
N ILE A 167 -11.94 3.44 6.91
CA ILE A 167 -12.44 3.38 5.54
C ILE A 167 -13.78 2.64 5.50
N PHE A 168 -14.82 3.37 5.12
CA PHE A 168 -16.15 2.85 4.86
C PHE A 168 -16.36 2.77 3.35
N GLY A 169 -15.96 1.67 2.75
CA GLY A 169 -16.07 1.45 1.33
C GLY A 169 -16.53 0.04 1.00
N ALA A 170 -16.96 -0.15 -0.23
CA ALA A 170 -17.29 -1.44 -0.79
C ALA A 170 -16.59 -1.60 -2.15
N MET A 171 -16.28 -2.81 -2.51
CA MET A 171 -15.81 -3.18 -3.84
C MET A 171 -16.46 -4.48 -4.27
N PRO A 172 -16.57 -4.76 -5.58
CA PRO A 172 -17.07 -6.04 -6.06
C PRO A 172 -16.23 -7.20 -5.49
N GLN A 173 -16.86 -8.35 -5.31
CA GLN A 173 -16.23 -9.60 -4.84
C GLN A 173 -15.65 -9.55 -3.41
N ARG A 174 -15.89 -8.48 -2.64
CA ARG A 174 -15.50 -8.39 -1.23
C ARG A 174 -16.65 -7.96 -0.34
N VAL A 175 -16.84 -8.69 0.75
CA VAL A 175 -17.73 -8.23 1.83
C VAL A 175 -17.10 -7.01 2.48
N PRO A 176 -17.80 -5.87 2.57
CA PRO A 176 -17.27 -4.70 3.24
C PRO A 176 -16.86 -5.01 4.68
N LEU A 177 -15.65 -4.63 5.06
CA LEU A 177 -15.11 -4.93 6.39
C LEU A 177 -15.94 -4.33 7.53
N TRP A 178 -16.51 -3.15 7.30
CA TRP A 178 -17.40 -2.47 8.25
C TRP A 178 -18.75 -3.20 8.48
N LYS A 179 -19.18 -4.06 7.55
CA LYS A 179 -20.42 -4.82 7.69
C LYS A 179 -20.41 -5.69 8.96
N LYS A 180 -19.27 -6.26 9.31
CA LYS A 180 -19.11 -7.06 10.53
C LYS A 180 -19.15 -6.25 11.83
N LEU A 181 -19.06 -4.92 11.74
CA LEU A 181 -19.13 -4.03 12.90
C LEU A 181 -20.54 -3.53 13.18
N LEU A 182 -21.44 -3.62 12.20
CA LEU A 182 -22.80 -3.09 12.28
C LEU A 182 -23.87 -4.18 12.36
N PHE A 183 -23.54 -5.42 12.06
CA PHE A 183 -24.42 -6.60 12.05
C PHE A 183 -23.65 -7.79 12.69
#